data_6f6c643cb0be1006014124c32cfc6732
#
_entry.id   6f6c643cb0be1006014124c32cfc6732
#
_cell.length_a   1.000
_cell.length_b   1.000
_cell.length_c   1.000
_cell.angle_alpha   90.00
_cell.angle_beta   90.00
_cell.angle_gamma   90.00
#
_symmetry.space_group_name_H-M   'P 1'
#
loop_
_entity.id
_entity.type
_entity.pdbx_description
1 polymer ?
#
loop_
_entity_poly.entity_id
_entity_poly.type
_entity_poly.pdbx_seq_one_letter_code
_entity_poly.pdbx_strand_id
1 'polypeptide(L)'
;MSDETSTPARVRWARLRFQIIGQLLATPPESGELATRIAELAAKSWRHPSTDEVVRFSAKAIERWFYAARSAQDPIRALERKVPKHAGLHPSVPEAVAEEIRRLRRDHPRWSYKLVYDNLLVIGRQNPALGKLPGYASVCRYMKHHGLGKRRRPRRHELEEGFVPRERRSFEVAHVHALWHFDFHVARRSVALSNGERQKPVLLGIMDDHSRLCCHAQWYLDPENTESLVHGLCQAFQKRGLPRAVLSDNGAAMLAAETREGLERLSILQHTTLPQSPEQNGKQESFWTVVEGRLMAMLEGEAELTLELLNRATQAWIEQEYHRRVHSETQQTPLDRCLSSLSVVRPCPSSDALRRAFRMEVRRKQRLTDGTITAEGVRFELPAAYRTLVWVSVRVARWDLSSVDLVDPRSGAHLSTLLPLDREKNADRRRRALPPHDQNVPDADGAAPSVGIAPLLKQQMAEYAATGLPPAYLPKDHALTPTDREDSES
;
A
#
# COMPACT_ATOMS: atom_id res chain seq x y z
N MET A 1 -43.93 7.05 -13.39
CA MET A 1 -42.91 6.91 -14.46
C MET A 1 -41.93 5.85 -14.00
N SER A 2 -42.31 4.61 -14.17
CA SER A 2 -41.62 3.44 -13.64
C SER A 2 -41.31 2.49 -14.76
N ASP A 3 -40.12 1.90 -14.76
CA ASP A 3 -39.77 0.65 -15.43
C ASP A 3 -39.08 0.64 -16.80
N GLU A 4 -38.48 1.72 -17.28
CA GLU A 4 -37.65 1.66 -18.51
C GLU A 4 -36.21 1.11 -18.25
N THR A 5 -35.73 1.09 -17.02
CA THR A 5 -34.37 0.64 -16.69
C THR A 5 -34.21 -0.88 -16.64
N SER A 6 -35.30 -1.64 -16.60
CA SER A 6 -35.27 -3.11 -16.53
C SER A 6 -35.24 -3.78 -17.91
N THR A 7 -35.57 -3.06 -19.00
CA THR A 7 -35.63 -3.66 -20.34
C THR A 7 -34.24 -3.96 -20.90
N PRO A 8 -33.97 -5.19 -21.37
CA PRO A 8 -32.64 -5.53 -21.94
C PRO A 8 -32.24 -4.62 -23.10
N ALA A 9 -30.95 -4.26 -23.17
CA ALA A 9 -30.43 -3.37 -24.21
C ALA A 9 -30.80 -3.82 -25.65
N ARG A 10 -30.83 -5.14 -25.90
CA ARG A 10 -31.23 -5.70 -27.20
C ARG A 10 -32.67 -5.33 -27.58
N VAL A 11 -33.59 -5.34 -26.62
CA VAL A 11 -34.99 -5.00 -26.82
C VAL A 11 -35.15 -3.49 -27.03
N ARG A 12 -34.43 -2.66 -26.29
CA ARG A 12 -34.39 -1.20 -26.49
C ARG A 12 -33.90 -0.85 -27.90
N TRP A 13 -32.87 -1.54 -28.39
CA TRP A 13 -32.38 -1.38 -29.75
C TRP A 13 -33.39 -1.84 -30.80
N ALA A 14 -34.09 -2.94 -30.57
CA ALA A 14 -35.12 -3.42 -31.49
C ALA A 14 -36.29 -2.43 -31.60
N ARG A 15 -36.73 -1.86 -30.48
CA ARG A 15 -37.77 -0.81 -30.44
C ARG A 15 -37.33 0.44 -31.20
N LEU A 16 -36.09 0.94 -31.00
CA LEU A 16 -35.60 2.08 -31.78
C LEU A 16 -35.57 1.79 -33.27
N ARG A 17 -35.06 0.63 -33.70
CA ARG A 17 -35.06 0.24 -35.13
C ARG A 17 -36.46 0.16 -35.69
N PHE A 18 -37.40 -0.41 -34.94
CA PHE A 18 -38.81 -0.46 -35.34
C PHE A 18 -39.40 0.93 -35.42
N GLN A 19 -39.14 1.84 -34.50
CA GLN A 19 -39.58 3.23 -34.55
C GLN A 19 -39.08 3.96 -35.81
N ILE A 20 -37.82 3.72 -36.20
CA ILE A 20 -37.24 4.32 -37.43
C ILE A 20 -37.96 3.85 -38.69
N ILE A 21 -38.25 2.55 -38.80
CA ILE A 21 -38.84 1.97 -40.01
C ILE A 21 -40.38 1.84 -39.94
N GLY A 22 -41.00 2.16 -38.80
CA GLY A 22 -42.43 1.92 -38.57
C GLY A 22 -43.33 2.56 -39.59
N GLN A 23 -43.04 3.76 -40.05
CA GLN A 23 -43.80 4.44 -41.10
C GLN A 23 -43.73 3.69 -42.44
N LEU A 24 -42.59 3.11 -42.79
CA LEU A 24 -42.43 2.32 -44.03
C LEU A 24 -43.18 0.97 -43.96
N LEU A 25 -43.41 0.44 -42.76
CA LEU A 25 -44.18 -0.78 -42.56
C LEU A 25 -45.69 -0.52 -42.54
N ALA A 26 -46.11 0.60 -41.93
CA ALA A 26 -47.52 0.99 -41.84
C ALA A 26 -48.11 1.47 -43.18
N THR A 27 -47.30 2.22 -43.92
CA THR A 27 -47.70 2.72 -45.28
C THR A 27 -46.56 2.35 -46.23
N PRO A 28 -46.64 1.17 -46.87
CA PRO A 28 -45.62 0.73 -47.82
C PRO A 28 -45.47 1.72 -48.97
N PRO A 29 -44.26 2.21 -49.27
CA PRO A 29 -44.05 3.13 -50.39
C PRO A 29 -44.38 2.47 -51.77
N GLU A 30 -44.77 3.28 -52.77
CA GLU A 30 -44.95 2.80 -54.07
C GLU A 30 -43.69 2.28 -54.76
N SER A 31 -43.85 1.55 -55.87
CA SER A 31 -42.69 0.98 -56.57
C SER A 31 -41.77 2.11 -57.08
N GLY A 32 -40.48 2.05 -56.58
CA GLY A 32 -39.46 3.08 -56.89
C GLY A 32 -39.25 4.13 -55.81
N GLU A 33 -40.15 4.35 -54.84
CA GLU A 33 -40.06 5.40 -53.84
C GLU A 33 -39.28 4.98 -52.59
N LEU A 34 -39.09 3.68 -52.34
CA LEU A 34 -38.48 3.13 -51.15
C LEU A 34 -37.07 3.71 -50.86
N ALA A 35 -36.23 3.84 -51.89
CA ALA A 35 -34.87 4.37 -51.75
C ALA A 35 -34.87 5.83 -51.28
N THR A 36 -35.81 6.67 -51.81
CA THR A 36 -35.93 8.07 -51.38
C THR A 36 -36.38 8.18 -49.93
N ARG A 37 -37.38 7.42 -49.52
CA ARG A 37 -37.86 7.40 -48.15
C ARG A 37 -36.81 6.91 -47.18
N ILE A 38 -35.99 5.91 -47.51
CA ILE A 38 -34.87 5.43 -46.71
C ILE A 38 -33.79 6.52 -46.61
N ALA A 39 -33.50 7.27 -47.65
CA ALA A 39 -32.55 8.37 -47.61
C ALA A 39 -33.01 9.50 -46.69
N GLU A 40 -34.30 9.83 -46.70
CA GLU A 40 -34.91 10.79 -45.76
C GLU A 40 -34.75 10.36 -44.29
N LEU A 41 -34.96 9.08 -43.99
CA LEU A 41 -34.77 8.52 -42.63
C LEU A 41 -33.31 8.48 -42.22
N ALA A 42 -32.38 8.25 -43.15
CA ALA A 42 -30.93 8.26 -42.88
C ALA A 42 -30.40 9.68 -42.60
N ALA A 43 -31.04 10.72 -43.15
CA ALA A 43 -30.74 12.12 -42.91
C ALA A 43 -31.17 12.57 -41.48
N LYS A 44 -32.15 11.88 -40.89
CA LYS A 44 -32.63 12.21 -39.53
C LYS A 44 -31.66 11.77 -38.44
N SER A 45 -31.66 12.51 -37.35
CA SER A 45 -30.92 12.20 -36.13
C SER A 45 -31.82 11.49 -35.12
N TRP A 46 -31.29 10.49 -34.43
CA TRP A 46 -32.02 9.64 -33.49
C TRP A 46 -31.27 9.60 -32.16
N ARG A 47 -31.97 9.32 -31.05
CA ARG A 47 -31.32 9.16 -29.74
C ARG A 47 -30.91 7.71 -29.53
N HIS A 48 -29.66 7.55 -29.09
CA HIS A 48 -29.11 6.23 -28.75
C HIS A 48 -29.84 5.64 -27.52
N PRO A 49 -30.36 4.39 -27.58
CA PRO A 49 -31.30 3.88 -26.58
C PRO A 49 -30.68 3.56 -25.24
N SER A 50 -29.35 3.77 -25.07
CA SER A 50 -28.63 3.48 -23.81
C SER A 50 -27.75 4.64 -23.33
N THR A 51 -27.23 5.51 -24.22
CA THR A 51 -26.39 6.65 -23.88
C THR A 51 -27.06 8.00 -24.12
N ASP A 52 -28.24 8.01 -24.71
CA ASP A 52 -29.02 9.20 -25.09
C ASP A 52 -28.30 10.17 -26.05
N GLU A 53 -27.15 9.77 -26.58
CA GLU A 53 -26.40 10.53 -27.58
C GLU A 53 -27.13 10.57 -28.93
N VAL A 54 -26.88 11.61 -29.71
CA VAL A 54 -27.42 11.75 -31.05
C VAL A 54 -26.65 10.87 -32.02
N VAL A 55 -27.37 9.96 -32.70
CA VAL A 55 -26.81 9.02 -33.68
C VAL A 55 -27.55 9.11 -35.04
N ARG A 56 -26.82 8.81 -36.10
CA ARG A 56 -27.37 8.66 -37.46
C ARG A 56 -27.12 7.27 -37.99
N PHE A 57 -28.01 6.77 -38.82
CA PHE A 57 -27.89 5.43 -39.43
C PHE A 57 -27.75 5.54 -40.92
N SER A 58 -26.94 4.67 -41.52
CA SER A 58 -26.81 4.63 -42.99
C SER A 58 -28.08 4.10 -43.65
N ALA A 59 -28.36 4.56 -44.84
CA ALA A 59 -29.48 4.08 -45.65
C ALA A 59 -29.49 2.54 -45.78
N LYS A 60 -28.33 1.94 -46.01
CA LYS A 60 -28.15 0.47 -46.09
C LYS A 60 -28.52 -0.26 -44.79
N ALA A 61 -28.30 0.37 -43.61
CA ALA A 61 -28.72 -0.22 -42.35
C ALA A 61 -30.23 -0.19 -42.16
N ILE A 62 -30.87 0.93 -42.50
CA ILE A 62 -32.33 1.11 -42.46
C ILE A 62 -33.03 0.17 -43.43
N GLU A 63 -32.53 0.06 -44.65
CA GLU A 63 -33.02 -0.87 -45.68
C GLU A 63 -32.98 -2.33 -45.16
N ARG A 64 -31.89 -2.76 -44.61
CA ARG A 64 -31.74 -4.11 -44.00
C ARG A 64 -32.75 -4.35 -42.89
N TRP A 65 -33.03 -3.33 -42.05
CA TRP A 65 -34.03 -3.45 -41.00
C TRP A 65 -35.43 -3.55 -41.57
N PHE A 66 -35.74 -2.76 -42.60
CA PHE A 66 -37.04 -2.80 -43.27
C PHE A 66 -37.33 -4.18 -43.85
N TYR A 67 -36.41 -4.75 -44.63
CA TYR A 67 -36.63 -6.08 -45.21
C TYR A 67 -36.68 -7.18 -44.12
N ALA A 68 -35.89 -7.09 -43.08
CA ALA A 68 -35.93 -8.03 -41.97
C ALA A 68 -37.27 -8.00 -41.20
N ALA A 69 -37.85 -6.82 -41.02
CA ALA A 69 -39.12 -6.66 -40.32
C ALA A 69 -40.34 -6.96 -41.18
N ARG A 70 -40.28 -6.62 -42.48
CA ARG A 70 -41.39 -6.81 -43.42
C ARG A 70 -41.82 -8.27 -43.58
N SER A 71 -40.88 -9.19 -43.56
CA SER A 71 -41.15 -10.62 -43.76
C SER A 71 -41.35 -11.41 -42.45
N ALA A 72 -41.33 -10.74 -41.32
CA ALA A 72 -41.40 -11.42 -40.02
C ALA A 72 -42.82 -11.36 -39.41
N GLN A 73 -43.22 -12.45 -38.74
CA GLN A 73 -44.47 -12.46 -37.95
C GLN A 73 -44.43 -11.47 -36.78
N ASP A 74 -43.26 -11.33 -36.14
CA ASP A 74 -42.97 -10.34 -35.11
C ASP A 74 -41.83 -9.42 -35.59
N PRO A 75 -42.18 -8.22 -36.11
CA PRO A 75 -41.19 -7.26 -36.60
C PRO A 75 -40.18 -6.79 -35.54
N ILE A 76 -40.62 -6.63 -34.28
CA ILE A 76 -39.73 -6.16 -33.21
C ILE A 76 -38.68 -7.24 -32.87
N ARG A 77 -39.11 -8.47 -32.75
CA ARG A 77 -38.22 -9.60 -32.48
C ARG A 77 -37.23 -9.85 -33.63
N ALA A 78 -37.65 -9.66 -34.86
CA ALA A 78 -36.77 -9.75 -36.05
C ALA A 78 -35.67 -8.68 -36.05
N LEU A 79 -35.93 -7.54 -35.43
CA LEU A 79 -34.98 -6.43 -35.26
C LEU A 79 -34.10 -6.56 -34.06
N GLU A 80 -34.29 -7.55 -33.19
CA GLU A 80 -33.36 -7.82 -32.08
C GLU A 80 -31.99 -8.22 -32.62
N ARG A 81 -30.93 -7.81 -31.91
CA ARG A 81 -29.58 -8.29 -32.20
C ARG A 81 -29.52 -9.80 -31.91
N LYS A 82 -29.17 -10.57 -32.93
CA LYS A 82 -28.97 -12.02 -32.74
C LYS A 82 -27.92 -12.23 -31.64
N VAL A 83 -28.30 -13.02 -30.65
CA VAL A 83 -27.35 -13.44 -29.59
C VAL A 83 -26.37 -14.41 -30.24
N PRO A 84 -25.05 -14.21 -30.15
CA PRO A 84 -24.07 -15.16 -30.68
C PRO A 84 -24.29 -16.55 -30.08
N LYS A 85 -24.15 -17.60 -30.87
CA LYS A 85 -24.35 -18.99 -30.40
C LYS A 85 -23.52 -19.37 -29.19
N HIS A 86 -22.37 -18.68 -28.96
CA HIS A 86 -21.49 -18.86 -27.83
C HIS A 86 -21.71 -17.85 -26.68
N ALA A 87 -22.78 -17.05 -26.75
CA ALA A 87 -23.09 -16.12 -25.66
C ALA A 87 -23.41 -16.89 -24.38
N GLY A 88 -22.70 -16.58 -23.29
CA GLY A 88 -22.79 -17.31 -22.03
C GLY A 88 -21.90 -18.55 -21.94
N LEU A 89 -21.33 -19.00 -23.08
CA LEU A 89 -20.31 -20.04 -23.07
C LEU A 89 -18.90 -19.42 -22.95
N HIS A 90 -18.04 -20.09 -22.21
CA HIS A 90 -16.67 -19.68 -22.00
C HIS A 90 -15.68 -20.74 -22.50
N PRO A 91 -15.62 -21.03 -23.82
CA PRO A 91 -14.84 -22.15 -24.37
C PRO A 91 -13.34 -22.00 -24.12
N SER A 92 -12.86 -20.77 -23.85
CA SER A 92 -11.47 -20.51 -23.48
C SER A 92 -11.15 -20.79 -22.00
N VAL A 93 -12.16 -21.17 -21.19
CA VAL A 93 -11.98 -21.53 -19.77
C VAL A 93 -12.33 -23.01 -19.62
N PRO A 94 -11.35 -23.92 -19.65
CA PRO A 94 -11.57 -25.35 -19.41
C PRO A 94 -12.23 -25.61 -18.07
N GLU A 95 -12.97 -26.71 -17.93
CA GLU A 95 -13.71 -26.99 -16.70
C GLU A 95 -12.79 -27.13 -15.47
N ALA A 96 -11.64 -27.77 -15.62
CA ALA A 96 -10.65 -27.86 -14.52
C ALA A 96 -10.21 -26.46 -14.02
N VAL A 97 -10.02 -25.51 -14.94
CA VAL A 97 -9.69 -24.12 -14.59
C VAL A 97 -10.89 -23.41 -13.97
N ALA A 98 -12.10 -23.68 -14.49
CA ALA A 98 -13.34 -23.11 -13.95
C ALA A 98 -13.60 -23.61 -12.51
N GLU A 99 -13.35 -24.86 -12.21
CA GLU A 99 -13.42 -25.42 -10.86
C GLU A 99 -12.42 -24.76 -9.91
N GLU A 100 -11.19 -24.56 -10.35
CA GLU A 100 -10.16 -23.90 -9.57
C GLU A 100 -10.52 -22.43 -9.30
N ILE A 101 -11.06 -21.71 -10.29
CA ILE A 101 -11.55 -20.35 -10.08
C ILE A 101 -12.68 -20.33 -9.04
N ARG A 102 -13.63 -21.29 -9.12
CA ARG A 102 -14.74 -21.40 -8.14
C ARG A 102 -14.22 -21.74 -6.75
N ARG A 103 -13.21 -22.63 -6.65
CA ARG A 103 -12.54 -22.98 -5.39
C ARG A 103 -11.88 -21.74 -4.77
N LEU A 104 -11.00 -21.06 -5.50
CA LEU A 104 -10.35 -19.84 -5.04
C LEU A 104 -11.34 -18.78 -4.59
N ARG A 105 -12.50 -18.70 -5.27
CA ARG A 105 -13.52 -17.71 -4.92
C ARG A 105 -14.30 -18.06 -3.66
N ARG A 106 -14.54 -19.34 -3.38
CA ARG A 106 -15.14 -19.81 -2.12
C ARG A 106 -14.20 -19.57 -0.95
N ASP A 107 -12.95 -19.97 -1.12
CA ASP A 107 -11.94 -19.90 -0.06
C ASP A 107 -11.55 -18.44 0.24
N HIS A 108 -11.61 -17.56 -0.78
CA HIS A 108 -11.15 -16.18 -0.70
C HIS A 108 -12.19 -15.17 -1.25
N PRO A 109 -13.30 -14.93 -0.55
CA PRO A 109 -14.39 -14.09 -1.03
C PRO A 109 -14.03 -12.60 -1.17
N ARG A 110 -12.93 -12.14 -0.58
CA ARG A 110 -12.48 -10.74 -0.64
C ARG A 110 -11.54 -10.45 -1.82
N TRP A 111 -11.03 -11.49 -2.49
CA TRP A 111 -10.07 -11.28 -3.58
C TRP A 111 -10.68 -10.53 -4.76
N SER A 112 -9.90 -9.65 -5.37
CA SER A 112 -10.25 -9.02 -6.64
C SER A 112 -10.09 -10.02 -7.79
N TYR A 113 -10.72 -9.76 -8.94
CA TYR A 113 -10.51 -10.59 -10.15
C TYR A 113 -9.03 -10.74 -10.51
N LYS A 114 -8.25 -9.65 -10.35
CA LYS A 114 -6.83 -9.67 -10.64
C LYS A 114 -6.07 -10.56 -9.68
N LEU A 115 -6.39 -10.53 -8.38
CA LEU A 115 -5.75 -11.37 -7.37
C LEU A 115 -6.07 -12.86 -7.58
N VAL A 116 -7.31 -13.20 -7.94
CA VAL A 116 -7.68 -14.57 -8.31
C VAL A 116 -6.86 -15.03 -9.53
N TYR A 117 -6.76 -14.19 -10.56
CA TYR A 117 -6.01 -14.51 -11.77
C TYR A 117 -4.51 -14.71 -11.50
N ASP A 118 -3.88 -13.83 -10.71
CA ASP A 118 -2.47 -13.91 -10.40
C ASP A 118 -2.13 -15.19 -9.61
N ASN A 119 -2.98 -15.58 -8.65
CA ASN A 119 -2.83 -16.85 -7.94
C ASN A 119 -3.10 -18.05 -8.85
N LEU A 120 -4.08 -17.98 -9.76
CA LEU A 120 -4.34 -19.01 -10.76
C LEU A 120 -3.12 -19.25 -11.64
N LEU A 121 -2.37 -18.21 -12.02
CA LEU A 121 -1.13 -18.36 -12.79
C LEU A 121 -0.05 -19.13 -12.01
N VAL A 122 0.10 -18.88 -10.71
CA VAL A 122 1.04 -19.61 -9.86
C VAL A 122 0.63 -21.07 -9.72
N ILE A 123 -0.64 -21.31 -9.43
CA ILE A 123 -1.19 -22.69 -9.33
C ILE A 123 -1.02 -23.46 -10.64
N GLY A 124 -1.27 -22.82 -11.78
CA GLY A 124 -1.13 -23.46 -13.08
C GLY A 124 0.31 -23.84 -13.43
N ARG A 125 1.31 -23.08 -12.93
CA ARG A 125 2.73 -23.47 -13.05
C ARG A 125 3.08 -24.67 -12.19
N GLN A 126 2.44 -24.81 -11.02
CA GLN A 126 2.66 -25.92 -10.09
C GLN A 126 1.83 -27.17 -10.45
N ASN A 127 0.73 -27.01 -11.18
CA ASN A 127 -0.18 -28.08 -11.57
C ASN A 127 -0.40 -28.13 -13.09
N PRO A 128 0.43 -28.87 -13.84
CA PRO A 128 0.29 -29.02 -15.29
C PRO A 128 -1.05 -29.60 -15.76
N ALA A 129 -1.80 -30.28 -14.88
CA ALA A 129 -3.09 -30.88 -15.22
C ALA A 129 -4.15 -29.81 -15.57
N LEU A 130 -3.96 -28.54 -15.15
CA LEU A 130 -4.83 -27.43 -15.54
C LEU A 130 -4.66 -27.02 -17.02
N GLY A 131 -3.62 -27.51 -17.69
CA GLY A 131 -3.34 -27.21 -19.09
C GLY A 131 -3.06 -25.71 -19.34
N LYS A 132 -3.35 -25.27 -20.57
CA LYS A 132 -3.14 -23.85 -20.95
C LYS A 132 -4.14 -22.95 -20.25
N LEU A 133 -3.66 -22.02 -19.43
CA LEU A 133 -4.50 -21.07 -18.75
C LEU A 133 -5.07 -20.00 -19.68
N PRO A 134 -6.34 -19.59 -19.52
CA PRO A 134 -6.95 -18.52 -20.28
C PRO A 134 -6.37 -17.15 -19.90
N GLY A 135 -6.46 -16.19 -20.82
CA GLY A 135 -6.05 -14.80 -20.51
C GLY A 135 -6.96 -14.11 -19.50
N TYR A 136 -6.44 -13.07 -18.84
CA TYR A 136 -7.12 -12.31 -17.79
C TYR A 136 -8.55 -11.86 -18.17
N ALA A 137 -8.71 -11.33 -19.41
CA ALA A 137 -10.01 -10.88 -19.89
C ALA A 137 -11.06 -12.02 -19.98
N SER A 138 -10.64 -13.24 -20.31
CA SER A 138 -11.51 -14.41 -20.36
C SER A 138 -11.93 -14.85 -18.97
N VAL A 139 -10.98 -14.87 -18.01
CA VAL A 139 -11.27 -15.17 -16.60
C VAL A 139 -12.22 -14.11 -16.02
N CYS A 140 -12.00 -12.83 -16.28
CA CYS A 140 -12.90 -11.77 -15.82
C CYS A 140 -14.32 -11.91 -16.39
N ARG A 141 -14.48 -12.25 -17.69
CA ARG A 141 -15.79 -12.48 -18.30
C ARG A 141 -16.48 -13.68 -17.67
N TYR A 142 -15.76 -14.78 -17.47
CA TYR A 142 -16.26 -15.96 -16.78
C TYR A 142 -16.76 -15.61 -15.39
N MET A 143 -15.91 -14.98 -14.56
CA MET A 143 -16.26 -14.61 -13.19
C MET A 143 -17.46 -13.65 -13.12
N LYS A 144 -17.55 -12.68 -14.04
CA LYS A 144 -18.70 -11.75 -14.11
C LYS A 144 -19.99 -12.49 -14.48
N HIS A 145 -19.93 -13.38 -15.46
CA HIS A 145 -21.09 -14.14 -15.92
C HIS A 145 -21.65 -15.05 -14.82
N HIS A 146 -20.77 -15.68 -14.05
CA HIS A 146 -21.17 -16.58 -12.94
C HIS A 146 -21.38 -15.85 -11.60
N GLY A 147 -21.41 -14.52 -11.57
CA GLY A 147 -21.64 -13.76 -10.35
C GLY A 147 -20.53 -13.91 -9.29
N LEU A 148 -19.33 -14.33 -9.70
CA LEU A 148 -18.17 -14.56 -8.83
C LEU A 148 -17.42 -13.26 -8.47
N GLY A 149 -18.06 -12.10 -8.59
CA GLY A 149 -17.49 -10.79 -8.27
C GLY A 149 -17.45 -10.49 -6.78
N LYS A 150 -16.52 -9.61 -6.38
CA LYS A 150 -16.53 -9.02 -5.05
C LYS A 150 -17.83 -8.19 -4.90
N ARG A 151 -18.63 -8.45 -3.88
CA ARG A 151 -19.79 -7.60 -3.57
C ARG A 151 -19.26 -6.20 -3.20
N ARG A 152 -19.56 -5.20 -4.00
CA ARG A 152 -19.29 -3.80 -3.66
C ARG A 152 -20.25 -3.39 -2.54
N ARG A 153 -19.72 -2.89 -1.44
CA ARG A 153 -20.53 -2.07 -0.52
C ARG A 153 -20.74 -0.74 -1.22
N PRO A 154 -21.98 -0.18 -1.23
CA PRO A 154 -22.20 1.16 -1.75
C PRO A 154 -21.28 2.13 -1.02
N ARG A 155 -20.64 3.03 -1.73
CA ARG A 155 -19.85 4.10 -1.14
C ARG A 155 -20.80 5.03 -0.41
N ARG A 156 -20.50 5.37 0.84
CA ARG A 156 -21.30 6.26 1.68
C ARG A 156 -21.52 7.64 1.02
N HIS A 157 -20.65 8.05 0.10
CA HIS A 157 -20.71 9.28 -0.68
C HIS A 157 -21.75 9.30 -1.83
N GLU A 158 -22.31 8.17 -2.20
CA GLU A 158 -23.38 8.15 -3.24
C GLU A 158 -24.75 8.52 -2.67
N LEU A 159 -24.83 8.79 -1.36
CA LEU A 159 -26.06 9.07 -0.62
C LEU A 159 -26.20 10.54 -0.16
N GLU A 160 -25.22 11.39 -0.38
CA GLU A 160 -25.28 12.81 -0.02
C GLU A 160 -25.41 13.68 -1.28
N GLU A 161 -26.62 14.00 -1.67
CA GLU A 161 -26.91 15.07 -2.63
C GLU A 161 -26.49 16.43 -2.02
N GLY A 162 -25.48 17.07 -2.60
CA GLY A 162 -25.06 18.42 -2.21
C GLY A 162 -23.57 18.62 -1.95
N PHE A 163 -22.74 17.62 -2.14
CA PHE A 163 -21.30 17.80 -1.96
C PHE A 163 -20.67 18.54 -3.14
N VAL A 164 -20.23 19.80 -2.90
CA VAL A 164 -19.37 20.52 -3.85
C VAL A 164 -17.95 19.96 -3.71
N PRO A 165 -17.39 19.36 -4.77
CA PRO A 165 -16.02 18.87 -4.72
C PRO A 165 -15.07 20.04 -4.48
N ARG A 166 -14.33 20.05 -3.35
CA ARG A 166 -13.20 20.95 -3.19
C ARG A 166 -12.16 20.64 -4.27
N GLU A 167 -11.61 21.69 -4.87
CA GLU A 167 -10.54 21.56 -5.87
C GLU A 167 -9.36 20.82 -5.25
N ARG A 168 -9.11 19.60 -5.72
CA ARG A 168 -8.00 18.76 -5.25
C ARG A 168 -6.79 19.09 -6.10
N ARG A 169 -5.81 19.77 -5.53
CA ARG A 169 -4.52 19.99 -6.19
C ARG A 169 -3.60 18.81 -5.86
N SER A 170 -3.36 17.95 -6.85
CA SER A 170 -2.30 16.95 -6.78
C SER A 170 -0.95 17.65 -6.93
N PHE A 171 0.00 17.36 -6.04
CA PHE A 171 1.38 17.83 -6.18
C PHE A 171 2.32 16.61 -6.27
N GLU A 172 3.45 16.80 -6.91
CA GLU A 172 4.53 15.82 -6.99
C GLU A 172 5.86 16.58 -7.05
N VAL A 173 6.85 16.14 -6.25
CA VAL A 173 8.18 16.74 -6.31
C VAL A 173 8.94 16.24 -7.53
N ALA A 174 9.86 17.08 -8.03
CA ALA A 174 10.59 16.81 -9.27
C ALA A 174 11.64 15.69 -9.17
N HIS A 175 12.13 15.38 -7.97
CA HIS A 175 13.28 14.49 -7.79
C HIS A 175 13.01 13.39 -6.77
N VAL A 176 13.62 12.23 -6.99
CA VAL A 176 13.63 11.11 -6.04
C VAL A 176 14.34 11.55 -4.76
N HIS A 177 13.77 11.19 -3.62
CA HIS A 177 14.23 11.53 -2.26
C HIS A 177 14.20 13.04 -1.93
N ALA A 178 13.49 13.85 -2.72
CA ALA A 178 13.25 15.25 -2.36
C ALA A 178 12.23 15.36 -1.21
N LEU A 179 11.21 14.51 -1.21
CA LEU A 179 10.18 14.45 -0.18
C LEU A 179 9.76 13.02 0.08
N TRP A 180 9.73 12.60 1.35
CA TRP A 180 9.12 11.35 1.78
C TRP A 180 7.85 11.62 2.56
N HIS A 181 6.84 10.80 2.32
CA HIS A 181 5.63 10.74 3.15
C HIS A 181 5.75 9.60 4.13
N PHE A 182 5.30 9.79 5.36
CA PHE A 182 5.14 8.70 6.31
C PHE A 182 3.86 8.85 7.12
N ASP A 183 3.27 7.72 7.46
CA ASP A 183 2.01 7.66 8.17
C ASP A 183 1.83 6.29 8.82
N PHE A 184 0.96 6.21 9.82
CA PHE A 184 0.57 4.99 10.48
C PHE A 184 -0.80 4.49 9.99
N HIS A 185 -0.94 3.19 9.86
CA HIS A 185 -2.18 2.53 9.47
C HIS A 185 -2.52 1.36 10.39
N VAL A 186 -3.69 1.38 11.04
CA VAL A 186 -4.16 0.27 11.88
C VAL A 186 -4.70 -0.84 11.00
N ALA A 187 -4.16 -2.06 11.15
CA ALA A 187 -4.63 -3.22 10.41
C ALA A 187 -6.11 -3.52 10.71
N ARG A 188 -6.81 -3.99 9.68
CA ARG A 188 -8.19 -4.50 9.86
C ARG A 188 -8.22 -5.86 10.55
N ARG A 189 -7.14 -6.61 10.49
CA ARG A 189 -6.99 -7.94 11.03
C ARG A 189 -6.00 -7.94 12.19
N SER A 190 -6.30 -8.73 13.23
CA SER A 190 -5.42 -8.93 14.38
C SER A 190 -4.40 -10.03 14.11
N VAL A 191 -3.25 -9.93 14.76
CA VAL A 191 -2.22 -10.97 14.86
C VAL A 191 -2.36 -11.72 16.19
N ALA A 192 -1.89 -12.97 16.20
CA ALA A 192 -1.81 -13.79 17.40
C ALA A 192 -0.55 -13.43 18.19
N LEU A 193 -0.67 -13.29 19.50
CA LEU A 193 0.42 -13.08 20.44
C LEU A 193 0.82 -14.39 21.11
N SER A 194 2.03 -14.44 21.68
CA SER A 194 2.55 -15.62 22.39
C SER A 194 1.71 -16.03 23.61
N ASN A 195 0.96 -15.09 24.21
CA ASN A 195 0.03 -15.35 25.32
C ASN A 195 -1.35 -15.86 24.88
N GLY A 196 -1.58 -16.08 23.55
CA GLY A 196 -2.86 -16.51 23.00
C GLY A 196 -3.86 -15.37 22.72
N GLU A 197 -3.54 -14.14 23.12
CA GLU A 197 -4.38 -12.97 22.79
C GLU A 197 -4.23 -12.56 21.32
N ARG A 198 -5.15 -11.72 20.88
CA ARG A 198 -5.11 -11.14 19.51
C ARG A 198 -5.10 -9.62 19.58
N GLN A 199 -4.15 -9.02 18.90
CA GLN A 199 -4.01 -7.57 18.83
C GLN A 199 -3.95 -7.08 17.38
N LYS A 200 -4.51 -5.89 17.12
CA LYS A 200 -4.39 -5.23 15.81
C LYS A 200 -3.02 -4.57 15.72
N PRO A 201 -2.17 -4.97 14.79
CA PRO A 201 -0.90 -4.30 14.57
C PRO A 201 -1.12 -2.99 13.82
N VAL A 202 -0.14 -2.09 13.97
CA VAL A 202 -0.10 -0.79 13.30
C VAL A 202 1.07 -0.78 12.33
N LEU A 203 0.81 -0.47 11.06
CA LEU A 203 1.82 -0.37 10.01
C LEU A 203 2.34 1.06 9.93
N LEU A 204 3.63 1.25 10.12
CA LEU A 204 4.32 2.45 9.68
C LEU A 204 4.76 2.26 8.22
N GLY A 205 4.37 3.17 7.33
CA GLY A 205 4.79 3.19 5.94
C GLY A 205 5.52 4.48 5.60
N ILE A 206 6.66 4.38 4.95
CA ILE A 206 7.49 5.50 4.50
C ILE A 206 7.67 5.39 2.99
N MET A 207 7.24 6.40 2.25
CA MET A 207 7.18 6.37 0.79
C MET A 207 7.80 7.61 0.17
N ASP A 208 8.58 7.43 -0.90
CA ASP A 208 9.09 8.53 -1.72
C ASP A 208 7.98 9.14 -2.58
N ASP A 209 7.85 10.46 -2.54
CA ASP A 209 6.79 11.20 -3.23
C ASP A 209 6.88 11.08 -4.74
N HIS A 210 8.08 11.18 -5.31
CA HIS A 210 8.30 11.15 -6.75
C HIS A 210 8.08 9.76 -7.33
N SER A 211 8.82 8.78 -6.83
CA SER A 211 8.83 7.43 -7.39
C SER A 211 7.70 6.53 -6.93
N ARG A 212 7.03 6.88 -5.83
CA ARG A 212 6.09 5.99 -5.12
C ARG A 212 6.78 4.77 -4.52
N LEU A 213 8.13 4.76 -4.45
CA LEU A 213 8.88 3.69 -3.82
C LEU A 213 8.58 3.64 -2.33
N CYS A 214 8.25 2.48 -1.80
CA CYS A 214 8.17 2.27 -0.37
C CYS A 214 9.59 2.16 0.20
N CYS A 215 10.04 3.20 0.90
CA CYS A 215 11.38 3.24 1.50
C CYS A 215 11.48 2.28 2.69
N HIS A 216 10.41 2.18 3.48
CA HIS A 216 10.26 1.23 4.57
C HIS A 216 8.80 1.02 4.91
N ALA A 217 8.44 -0.21 5.31
CA ALA A 217 7.15 -0.52 5.91
C ALA A 217 7.31 -1.64 6.93
N GLN A 218 6.79 -1.43 8.13
CA GLN A 218 6.88 -2.38 9.24
C GLN A 218 5.66 -2.30 10.15
N TRP A 219 5.19 -3.45 10.60
CA TRP A 219 4.12 -3.59 11.56
C TRP A 219 4.66 -3.63 12.99
N TYR A 220 3.98 -2.94 13.89
CA TYR A 220 4.26 -2.85 15.31
C TYR A 220 3.01 -3.27 16.10
N LEU A 221 3.22 -3.77 17.32
CA LEU A 221 2.12 -4.07 18.26
C LEU A 221 1.72 -2.83 19.07
N ASP A 222 2.68 -1.98 19.35
CA ASP A 222 2.42 -0.73 20.04
C ASP A 222 1.58 0.22 19.20
N PRO A 223 0.72 1.05 19.80
CA PRO A 223 0.05 2.13 19.10
C PRO A 223 1.08 3.10 18.50
N GLU A 224 0.61 4.04 17.70
CA GLU A 224 1.44 5.10 17.15
C GLU A 224 2.25 5.78 18.25
N ASN A 225 3.55 5.53 18.28
CA ASN A 225 4.45 6.12 19.26
C ASN A 225 5.76 6.58 18.62
N THR A 226 6.49 7.40 19.36
CA THR A 226 7.74 8.00 18.89
C THR A 226 8.84 6.96 18.66
N GLU A 227 8.90 5.92 19.48
CA GLU A 227 9.88 4.85 19.35
C GLU A 227 9.73 4.09 18.05
N SER A 228 8.50 3.63 17.72
CA SER A 228 8.21 2.92 16.47
C SER A 228 8.48 3.81 15.24
N LEU A 229 8.13 5.10 15.33
CA LEU A 229 8.41 6.05 14.27
C LEU A 229 9.92 6.23 14.03
N VAL A 230 10.68 6.50 15.08
CA VAL A 230 12.13 6.70 15.00
C VAL A 230 12.83 5.42 14.53
N HIS A 231 12.40 4.26 15.02
CA HIS A 231 12.91 2.98 14.53
C HIS A 231 12.71 2.83 13.03
N GLY A 232 11.47 3.05 12.52
CA GLY A 232 11.17 2.95 11.08
C GLY A 232 11.91 3.98 10.24
N LEU A 233 12.05 5.23 10.71
CA LEU A 233 12.85 6.26 10.04
C LEU A 233 14.31 5.84 9.93
N CYS A 234 14.91 5.34 11.01
CA CYS A 234 16.29 4.85 10.99
C CYS A 234 16.47 3.72 9.99
N GLN A 235 15.54 2.76 9.94
CA GLN A 235 15.55 1.67 8.96
C GLN A 235 15.44 2.18 7.51
N ALA A 236 14.55 3.16 7.27
CA ALA A 236 14.40 3.77 5.96
C ALA A 236 15.68 4.51 5.53
N PHE A 237 16.30 5.27 6.44
CA PHE A 237 17.53 6.01 6.17
C PHE A 237 18.71 5.10 5.86
N GLN A 238 18.86 4.00 6.60
CA GLN A 238 19.90 3.00 6.34
C GLN A 238 19.71 2.31 4.98
N LYS A 239 18.48 2.01 4.60
CA LYS A 239 18.19 1.36 3.30
C LYS A 239 18.32 2.29 2.10
N ARG A 240 17.92 3.55 2.23
CA ARG A 240 17.68 4.44 1.08
C ARG A 240 18.42 5.77 1.15
N GLY A 241 19.19 6.04 2.21
CA GLY A 241 19.83 7.33 2.47
C GLY A 241 18.85 8.37 3.05
N LEU A 242 19.33 9.59 3.25
CA LEU A 242 18.54 10.67 3.84
C LEU A 242 17.80 11.49 2.78
N PRO A 243 16.48 11.71 2.91
CA PRO A 243 15.73 12.62 2.04
C PRO A 243 16.07 14.10 2.34
N ARG A 244 15.59 15.01 1.50
CA ARG A 244 15.66 16.45 1.77
C ARG A 244 14.59 16.93 2.74
N ALA A 245 13.40 16.39 2.61
CA ALA A 245 12.25 16.72 3.43
C ALA A 245 11.38 15.50 3.71
N VAL A 246 10.56 15.60 4.74
CA VAL A 246 9.53 14.63 5.08
C VAL A 246 8.19 15.35 5.28
N LEU A 247 7.09 14.66 4.97
CA LEU A 247 5.71 15.12 5.20
C LEU A 247 4.97 14.07 6.01
N SER A 248 4.32 14.51 7.10
CA SER A 248 3.48 13.69 7.94
C SER A 248 2.20 14.42 8.33
N ASP A 249 1.31 13.73 8.99
CA ASP A 249 0.23 14.38 9.73
C ASP A 249 0.75 15.06 11.02
N ASN A 250 -0.18 15.55 11.86
CA ASN A 250 0.14 16.21 13.13
C ASN A 250 0.02 15.24 14.33
N GLY A 251 0.25 13.95 14.12
CA GLY A 251 0.25 12.94 15.19
C GLY A 251 1.26 13.23 16.30
N ALA A 252 0.98 12.75 17.51
CA ALA A 252 1.85 13.02 18.67
C ALA A 252 3.29 12.52 18.48
N ALA A 253 3.47 11.37 17.84
CA ALA A 253 4.79 10.82 17.51
C ALA A 253 5.56 11.70 16.53
N MET A 254 4.85 12.33 15.58
CA MET A 254 5.43 13.19 14.53
C MET A 254 5.94 14.52 15.13
N LEU A 255 5.21 15.04 16.13
CA LEU A 255 5.51 16.31 16.80
C LEU A 255 6.40 16.16 18.04
N ALA A 256 6.74 14.94 18.42
CA ALA A 256 7.63 14.67 19.56
C ALA A 256 8.99 15.37 19.39
N ALA A 257 9.56 15.81 20.51
CA ALA A 257 10.85 16.50 20.52
C ALA A 257 11.97 15.66 19.91
N GLU A 258 12.00 14.36 20.20
CA GLU A 258 12.95 13.41 19.64
C GLU A 258 12.88 13.37 18.12
N THR A 259 11.67 13.32 17.56
CA THR A 259 11.44 13.30 16.09
C THR A 259 11.90 14.61 15.46
N ARG A 260 11.43 15.75 15.97
CA ARG A 260 11.73 17.07 15.42
C ARG A 260 13.22 17.39 15.48
N GLU A 261 13.82 17.29 16.66
CA GLU A 261 15.25 17.57 16.86
C GLU A 261 16.12 16.58 16.11
N GLY A 262 15.69 15.31 16.01
CA GLY A 262 16.39 14.30 15.21
C GLY A 262 16.44 14.63 13.73
N LEU A 263 15.32 14.99 13.14
CA LEU A 263 15.24 15.42 11.74
C LEU A 263 16.05 16.70 11.48
N GLU A 264 15.98 17.67 12.40
CA GLU A 264 16.75 18.92 12.33
C GLU A 264 18.26 18.65 12.34
N ARG A 265 18.76 17.81 13.28
CA ARG A 265 20.19 17.41 13.36
C ARG A 265 20.66 16.70 12.09
N LEU A 266 19.78 15.93 11.45
CA LEU A 266 20.04 15.30 10.15
C LEU A 266 19.83 16.25 8.98
N SER A 267 19.49 17.53 9.21
CA SER A 267 19.17 18.54 8.21
C SER A 267 18.08 18.09 7.24
N ILE A 268 17.04 17.43 7.77
CA ILE A 268 15.84 17.00 7.04
C ILE A 268 14.73 17.98 7.40
N LEU A 269 14.15 18.63 6.40
CA LEU A 269 13.02 19.53 6.61
C LEU A 269 11.76 18.73 6.97
N GLN A 270 11.11 19.07 8.06
CA GLN A 270 9.82 18.47 8.44
C GLN A 270 8.68 19.37 8.02
N HIS A 271 7.79 18.83 7.19
CA HIS A 271 6.51 19.42 6.84
C HIS A 271 5.38 18.62 7.50
N THR A 272 4.33 19.32 7.91
CA THR A 272 3.11 18.67 8.38
C THR A 272 1.93 19.06 7.49
N THR A 273 0.95 18.17 7.36
CA THR A 273 -0.27 18.47 6.62
C THR A 273 -1.05 19.57 7.31
N LEU A 274 -1.75 20.38 6.52
CA LEU A 274 -2.66 21.37 7.07
C LEU A 274 -3.80 20.68 7.84
N PRO A 275 -4.25 21.23 8.97
CA PRO A 275 -5.38 20.69 9.71
C PRO A 275 -6.60 20.54 8.78
N GLN A 276 -7.30 19.40 8.86
CA GLN A 276 -8.47 19.07 8.05
C GLN A 276 -8.26 19.03 6.52
N SER A 277 -7.04 18.76 6.07
CA SER A 277 -6.69 18.60 4.65
C SER A 277 -6.25 17.15 4.34
N PRO A 278 -7.16 16.16 4.40
CA PRO A 278 -6.85 14.75 4.18
C PRO A 278 -6.33 14.48 2.75
N GLU A 279 -6.65 15.35 1.79
CA GLU A 279 -6.16 15.25 0.42
C GLU A 279 -4.64 15.32 0.29
N GLN A 280 -3.94 15.92 1.27
CA GLN A 280 -2.49 15.97 1.29
C GLN A 280 -1.85 14.59 1.59
N ASN A 281 -2.63 13.68 2.20
CA ASN A 281 -2.20 12.31 2.50
C ASN A 281 -2.73 11.26 1.51
N GLY A 282 -3.35 11.68 0.41
CA GLY A 282 -4.01 10.79 -0.56
C GLY A 282 -3.09 9.71 -1.17
N LYS A 283 -1.77 9.95 -1.23
CA LYS A 283 -0.79 8.98 -1.70
C LYS A 283 -0.62 7.83 -0.71
N GLN A 284 -0.58 8.13 0.59
CA GLN A 284 -0.56 7.12 1.65
C GLN A 284 -1.88 6.35 1.72
N GLU A 285 -3.02 7.02 1.62
CA GLU A 285 -4.33 6.36 1.56
C GLU A 285 -4.44 5.36 0.40
N SER A 286 -3.88 5.72 -0.76
CA SER A 286 -3.79 4.82 -1.92
C SER A 286 -2.92 3.60 -1.61
N PHE A 287 -1.77 3.79 -0.95
CA PHE A 287 -0.88 2.72 -0.53
C PHE A 287 -1.57 1.78 0.46
N TRP A 288 -2.26 2.32 1.49
CA TRP A 288 -3.05 1.52 2.45
C TRP A 288 -4.13 0.69 1.76
N THR A 289 -4.79 1.26 0.75
CA THR A 289 -5.79 0.53 -0.04
C THR A 289 -5.17 -0.66 -0.76
N VAL A 290 -3.96 -0.53 -1.26
CA VAL A 290 -3.23 -1.63 -1.93
C VAL A 290 -2.76 -2.66 -0.90
N VAL A 291 -2.20 -2.24 0.24
CA VAL A 291 -1.80 -3.14 1.35
C VAL A 291 -2.99 -3.99 1.80
N GLU A 292 -4.11 -3.37 2.14
CA GLU A 292 -5.31 -4.09 2.62
C GLU A 292 -5.97 -4.95 1.52
N GLY A 293 -6.01 -4.43 0.29
CA GLY A 293 -6.69 -5.10 -0.81
C GLY A 293 -5.88 -6.19 -1.50
N ARG A 294 -4.58 -6.23 -1.27
CA ARG A 294 -3.67 -7.17 -1.91
C ARG A 294 -2.88 -8.00 -0.90
N LEU A 295 -2.00 -7.42 -0.12
CA LEU A 295 -1.19 -8.15 0.87
C LEU A 295 -2.06 -8.82 1.94
N MET A 296 -2.88 -8.05 2.65
CA MET A 296 -3.72 -8.59 3.72
C MET A 296 -4.77 -9.58 3.20
N ALA A 297 -5.24 -9.38 1.96
CA ALA A 297 -6.14 -10.34 1.31
C ALA A 297 -5.45 -11.69 1.03
N MET A 298 -4.16 -11.70 0.67
CA MET A 298 -3.39 -12.93 0.47
C MET A 298 -3.08 -13.69 1.76
N LEU A 299 -3.21 -13.03 2.90
CA LEU A 299 -3.02 -13.62 4.22
C LEU A 299 -4.35 -14.03 4.88
N GLU A 300 -5.53 -13.78 4.25
CA GLU A 300 -6.83 -14.00 4.91
C GLU A 300 -7.08 -15.44 5.35
N GLY A 301 -6.47 -16.42 4.70
CA GLY A 301 -6.57 -17.83 5.04
C GLY A 301 -5.65 -18.28 6.18
N GLU A 302 -4.70 -17.43 6.62
CA GLU A 302 -3.76 -17.76 7.68
C GLU A 302 -4.43 -17.60 9.06
N ALA A 303 -4.67 -18.72 9.76
CA ALA A 303 -5.36 -18.70 11.05
C ALA A 303 -4.48 -18.11 12.16
N GLU A 304 -3.21 -18.46 12.18
CA GLU A 304 -2.22 -18.08 13.22
C GLU A 304 -1.24 -17.03 12.67
N LEU A 305 -1.80 -15.92 12.18
CA LEU A 305 -0.98 -14.81 11.70
C LEU A 305 -0.23 -14.16 12.87
N THR A 306 1.09 -14.33 12.89
CA THR A 306 1.99 -13.68 13.86
C THR A 306 2.53 -12.35 13.31
N LEU A 307 3.03 -11.48 14.19
CA LEU A 307 3.66 -10.22 13.78
C LEU A 307 4.88 -10.46 12.89
N GLU A 308 5.70 -11.45 13.25
CA GLU A 308 6.91 -11.82 12.49
C GLU A 308 6.55 -12.29 11.09
N LEU A 309 5.60 -13.22 10.96
CA LEU A 309 5.12 -13.70 9.66
C LEU A 309 4.56 -12.54 8.81
N LEU A 310 3.79 -11.65 9.43
CA LEU A 310 3.21 -10.48 8.77
C LEU A 310 4.31 -9.53 8.25
N ASN A 311 5.35 -9.27 9.04
CA ASN A 311 6.48 -8.44 8.63
C ASN A 311 7.30 -9.08 7.50
N ARG A 312 7.60 -10.37 7.58
CA ARG A 312 8.29 -11.11 6.50
C ARG A 312 7.48 -11.08 5.20
N ALA A 313 6.17 -11.33 5.28
CA ALA A 313 5.28 -11.29 4.12
C ALA A 313 5.20 -9.88 3.53
N THR A 314 5.15 -8.85 4.36
CA THR A 314 5.11 -7.44 3.93
C THR A 314 6.37 -7.07 3.17
N GLN A 315 7.54 -7.40 3.71
CA GLN A 315 8.82 -7.10 3.06
C GLN A 315 8.94 -7.82 1.70
N ALA A 316 8.62 -9.10 1.65
CA ALA A 316 8.65 -9.88 0.42
C ALA A 316 7.67 -9.31 -0.63
N TRP A 317 6.46 -8.98 -0.23
CA TRP A 317 5.46 -8.41 -1.11
C TRP A 317 5.87 -7.03 -1.66
N ILE A 318 6.46 -6.16 -0.83
CA ILE A 318 6.94 -4.85 -1.25
C ILE A 318 8.02 -5.01 -2.32
N GLU A 319 9.03 -5.82 -2.06
CA GLU A 319 10.20 -5.95 -2.96
C GLU A 319 9.87 -6.75 -4.23
N GLN A 320 9.06 -7.80 -4.14
CA GLN A 320 8.78 -8.68 -5.29
C GLN A 320 7.56 -8.25 -6.11
N GLU A 321 6.62 -7.52 -5.52
CA GLU A 321 5.41 -7.13 -6.22
C GLU A 321 5.20 -5.61 -6.27
N TYR A 322 5.11 -4.92 -5.12
CA TYR A 322 4.74 -3.51 -5.10
C TYR A 322 5.72 -2.65 -5.90
N HIS A 323 7.01 -2.81 -5.67
CA HIS A 323 8.05 -2.05 -6.37
C HIS A 323 8.15 -2.35 -7.87
N ARG A 324 7.70 -3.54 -8.30
CA ARG A 324 7.83 -4.05 -9.69
C ARG A 324 6.55 -3.96 -10.50
N ARG A 325 5.46 -3.52 -9.87
CA ARG A 325 4.17 -3.36 -10.55
C ARG A 325 4.02 -1.95 -11.08
N VAL A 326 3.55 -1.82 -12.34
CA VAL A 326 3.25 -0.51 -12.93
C VAL A 326 2.22 0.22 -12.08
N HIS A 327 2.57 1.40 -11.60
CA HIS A 327 1.69 2.27 -10.83
C HIS A 327 0.73 3.01 -11.77
N SER A 328 -0.56 3.05 -11.42
CA SER A 328 -1.62 3.58 -12.30
C SER A 328 -1.48 5.06 -12.62
N GLU A 329 -0.92 5.85 -11.71
CA GLU A 329 -0.75 7.30 -11.87
C GLU A 329 0.52 7.61 -12.67
N THR A 330 1.64 6.98 -12.33
CA THR A 330 2.95 7.28 -12.93
C THR A 330 3.23 6.50 -14.22
N GLN A 331 2.44 5.46 -14.52
CA GLN A 331 2.62 4.54 -15.66
C GLN A 331 4.00 3.85 -15.72
N GLN A 332 4.74 3.88 -14.63
CA GLN A 332 6.04 3.23 -14.44
C GLN A 332 6.01 2.38 -13.17
N THR A 333 6.93 1.44 -13.02
CA THR A 333 7.10 0.77 -11.74
C THR A 333 7.79 1.72 -10.75
N PRO A 334 7.46 1.67 -9.43
CA PRO A 334 8.17 2.48 -8.44
C PRO A 334 9.69 2.31 -8.48
N LEU A 335 10.17 1.09 -8.72
CA LEU A 335 11.59 0.79 -8.81
C LEU A 335 12.24 1.43 -10.05
N ASP A 336 11.66 1.24 -11.25
CA ASP A 336 12.21 1.82 -12.48
C ASP A 336 12.22 3.34 -12.40
N ARG A 337 11.15 3.93 -11.86
CA ARG A 337 11.07 5.39 -11.70
C ARG A 337 12.09 5.92 -10.70
N CYS A 338 12.35 5.19 -9.62
CA CYS A 338 13.38 5.54 -8.65
C CYS A 338 14.77 5.49 -9.28
N LEU A 339 15.07 4.47 -10.10
CA LEU A 339 16.39 4.28 -10.69
C LEU A 339 16.65 5.18 -11.90
N SER A 340 15.62 5.55 -12.67
CA SER A 340 15.75 6.34 -13.89
C SER A 340 15.67 7.85 -13.66
N SER A 341 15.14 8.31 -12.51
CA SER A 341 14.97 9.73 -12.21
C SER A 341 16.15 10.29 -11.41
N LEU A 342 16.35 11.60 -11.50
CA LEU A 342 17.39 12.29 -10.73
C LEU A 342 17.10 12.19 -9.23
N SER A 343 18.08 11.68 -8.48
CA SER A 343 18.01 11.54 -7.03
C SER A 343 18.78 12.66 -6.33
N VAL A 344 18.18 13.20 -5.25
CA VAL A 344 18.80 14.20 -4.37
C VAL A 344 19.10 13.62 -2.98
N VAL A 345 19.22 12.30 -2.90
CA VAL A 345 19.52 11.57 -1.66
C VAL A 345 20.87 12.04 -1.07
N ARG A 346 20.96 12.00 0.26
CA ARG A 346 22.20 12.23 1.00
C ARG A 346 22.67 10.94 1.65
N PRO A 347 24.00 10.77 1.86
CA PRO A 347 24.52 9.61 2.57
C PRO A 347 23.90 9.48 3.98
N CYS A 348 23.61 8.25 4.38
CA CYS A 348 23.16 7.96 5.74
C CYS A 348 24.38 7.95 6.66
N PRO A 349 24.34 8.59 7.85
CA PRO A 349 25.37 8.45 8.86
C PRO A 349 25.37 7.05 9.49
N SER A 350 26.37 6.75 10.33
CA SER A 350 26.42 5.47 11.04
C SER A 350 25.18 5.25 11.93
N SER A 351 24.89 3.99 12.24
CA SER A 351 23.76 3.61 13.11
C SER A 351 23.81 4.31 14.47
N ASP A 352 25.00 4.48 15.05
CA ASP A 352 25.18 5.19 16.32
C ASP A 352 24.89 6.69 16.17
N ALA A 353 25.33 7.31 15.09
CA ALA A 353 25.02 8.71 14.81
C ALA A 353 23.52 8.93 14.59
N LEU A 354 22.82 8.00 13.91
CA LEU A 354 21.36 8.02 13.77
C LEU A 354 20.67 7.93 15.14
N ARG A 355 21.04 6.97 15.98
CA ARG A 355 20.45 6.80 17.32
C ARG A 355 20.64 8.07 18.16
N ARG A 356 21.82 8.66 18.14
CA ARG A 356 22.12 9.92 18.87
C ARG A 356 21.34 11.11 18.31
N ALA A 357 21.11 11.16 16.99
CA ALA A 357 20.35 12.23 16.38
C ALA A 357 18.93 12.34 16.95
N PHE A 358 18.26 11.21 17.19
CA PHE A 358 16.88 11.14 17.68
C PHE A 358 16.73 11.17 19.20
N ARG A 359 17.74 11.66 19.95
CA ARG A 359 17.63 11.96 21.37
C ARG A 359 17.22 13.42 21.58
N MET A 360 16.20 13.68 22.39
CA MET A 360 15.79 15.04 22.73
C MET A 360 16.78 15.69 23.70
N GLU A 361 17.05 16.98 23.55
CA GLU A 361 17.93 17.70 24.45
C GLU A 361 17.16 18.28 25.62
N VAL A 362 17.64 17.98 26.83
CA VAL A 362 17.05 18.49 28.07
C VAL A 362 18.14 19.05 28.98
N ARG A 363 17.82 20.16 29.64
CA ARG A 363 18.71 20.75 30.64
C ARG A 363 18.39 20.20 32.04
N ARG A 364 19.37 19.69 32.73
CA ARG A 364 19.21 19.07 34.08
C ARG A 364 20.15 19.73 35.06
N LYS A 365 19.69 19.88 36.33
CA LYS A 365 20.52 20.37 37.42
C LYS A 365 21.31 19.20 37.99
N GLN A 366 22.60 19.38 38.17
CA GLN A 366 23.45 18.41 38.85
C GLN A 366 23.19 18.39 40.33
N ARG A 367 23.16 17.21 40.92
CA ARG A 367 23.21 17.02 42.36
C ARG A 367 24.67 16.99 42.78
N LEU A 368 25.17 18.08 43.34
CA LEU A 368 26.59 18.27 43.67
C LEU A 368 27.09 17.31 44.75
N THR A 369 26.20 16.81 45.64
CA THR A 369 26.53 15.88 46.70
C THR A 369 27.07 14.52 46.23
N ASP A 370 26.62 14.05 45.10
CA ASP A 370 26.97 12.74 44.55
C ASP A 370 27.35 12.75 43.05
N GLY A 371 27.36 13.92 42.45
CA GLY A 371 27.75 14.08 41.05
C GLY A 371 26.78 13.41 40.05
N THR A 372 25.49 13.38 40.37
CA THR A 372 24.48 12.74 39.53
C THR A 372 23.46 13.77 38.95
N ILE A 373 22.79 13.38 37.87
CA ILE A 373 21.62 14.05 37.35
C ILE A 373 20.44 13.07 37.30
N THR A 374 19.23 13.59 37.26
CA THR A 374 18.01 12.80 37.02
C THR A 374 17.42 13.18 35.72
N ALA A 375 17.23 12.22 34.82
CA ALA A 375 16.52 12.36 33.55
C ALA A 375 15.48 11.22 33.44
N GLU A 376 14.24 11.56 33.12
CA GLU A 376 13.11 10.60 32.95
C GLU A 376 13.00 9.60 34.13
N GLY A 377 13.18 10.08 35.36
CA GLY A 377 13.11 9.28 36.60
C GLY A 377 14.34 8.44 36.88
N VAL A 378 15.30 8.32 35.99
CA VAL A 378 16.55 7.56 36.20
C VAL A 378 17.68 8.51 36.56
N ARG A 379 18.55 8.04 37.49
CA ARG A 379 19.75 8.77 37.92
C ARG A 379 20.95 8.34 37.10
N PHE A 380 21.70 9.30 36.57
CA PHE A 380 22.91 9.09 35.77
C PHE A 380 24.10 9.73 36.44
N GLU A 381 25.28 9.09 36.33
CA GLU A 381 26.53 9.55 36.92
C GLU A 381 27.29 10.47 35.96
N LEU A 382 27.71 11.63 36.44
CA LEU A 382 28.60 12.51 35.69
C LEU A 382 30.07 12.11 35.92
N PRO A 383 30.88 12.10 34.84
CA PRO A 383 32.32 11.97 34.96
C PRO A 383 32.93 13.09 35.81
N ALA A 384 34.01 12.79 36.52
CA ALA A 384 34.66 13.74 37.43
C ALA A 384 35.01 15.07 36.78
N ALA A 385 35.34 15.10 35.49
CA ALA A 385 35.67 16.31 34.72
C ALA A 385 34.52 17.32 34.64
N TYR A 386 33.27 16.89 34.81
CA TYR A 386 32.10 17.75 34.69
C TYR A 386 31.36 18.02 36.00
N ARG A 387 31.91 17.57 37.13
CA ARG A 387 31.28 17.71 38.45
C ARG A 387 31.18 19.14 38.98
N THR A 388 31.88 20.07 38.35
CA THR A 388 31.81 21.50 38.70
C THR A 388 30.61 22.22 38.05
N LEU A 389 29.98 21.58 37.07
CA LEU A 389 28.85 22.19 36.35
C LEU A 389 27.58 22.07 37.19
N VAL A 390 26.91 23.19 37.48
CA VAL A 390 25.62 23.22 38.17
C VAL A 390 24.46 22.75 37.27
N TRP A 391 24.53 23.12 36.00
CA TRP A 391 23.57 22.73 35.00
C TRP A 391 24.29 22.07 33.84
N VAL A 392 23.69 21.01 33.31
CA VAL A 392 24.20 20.26 32.18
C VAL A 392 23.10 20.02 31.15
N SER A 393 23.47 20.05 29.86
CA SER A 393 22.61 19.63 28.78
C SER A 393 22.87 18.17 28.49
N VAL A 394 21.80 17.36 28.45
CA VAL A 394 21.91 15.95 28.12
C VAL A 394 20.89 15.61 27.03
N ARG A 395 21.24 14.68 26.16
CA ARG A 395 20.33 14.12 25.16
C ARG A 395 19.85 12.75 25.60
N VAL A 396 18.53 12.57 25.60
CA VAL A 396 17.84 11.38 26.11
C VAL A 396 16.78 10.92 25.11
N ALA A 397 16.64 9.61 24.95
CA ALA A 397 15.48 8.99 24.31
C ALA A 397 14.62 8.36 25.41
N ARG A 398 13.33 8.73 25.46
CA ARG A 398 12.43 8.27 26.55
C ARG A 398 12.23 6.76 26.58
N TRP A 399 12.40 6.10 25.44
CA TRP A 399 12.29 4.64 25.30
C TRP A 399 13.63 3.90 25.57
N ASP A 400 14.77 4.62 25.66
CA ASP A 400 16.08 4.04 25.92
C ASP A 400 16.82 4.85 26.97
N LEU A 401 16.73 4.39 28.22
CA LEU A 401 17.39 4.99 29.38
C LEU A 401 18.62 4.20 29.81
N SER A 402 19.13 3.30 28.97
CA SER A 402 20.39 2.57 29.23
C SER A 402 21.60 3.50 29.28
N SER A 403 21.51 4.63 28.55
CA SER A 403 22.51 5.69 28.56
C SER A 403 21.91 7.02 28.09
N VAL A 404 22.55 8.14 28.52
CA VAL A 404 22.24 9.48 27.99
C VAL A 404 23.54 10.16 27.58
N ASP A 405 23.48 11.05 26.58
CA ASP A 405 24.65 11.78 26.11
C ASP A 405 24.76 13.14 26.80
N LEU A 406 25.86 13.40 27.46
CA LEU A 406 26.22 14.75 27.90
C LEU A 406 26.71 15.55 26.69
N VAL A 407 26.16 16.72 26.49
CA VAL A 407 26.50 17.60 25.34
C VAL A 407 26.87 19.00 25.79
N ASP A 408 27.69 19.65 25.01
CA ASP A 408 28.00 21.06 25.18
C ASP A 408 26.78 21.91 24.81
N PRO A 409 26.24 22.74 25.71
CA PRO A 409 25.02 23.51 25.47
C PRO A 409 25.16 24.57 24.36
N ARG A 410 26.39 24.93 23.94
CA ARG A 410 26.64 25.95 22.90
C ARG A 410 26.84 25.32 21.52
N SER A 411 27.63 24.29 21.43
CA SER A 411 27.98 23.64 20.16
C SER A 411 27.13 22.40 19.86
N GLY A 412 26.45 21.83 20.85
CA GLY A 412 25.78 20.54 20.76
C GLY A 412 26.74 19.34 20.62
N ALA A 413 28.04 19.56 20.79
CA ALA A 413 29.04 18.50 20.69
C ALA A 413 28.87 17.47 21.79
N HIS A 414 29.03 16.19 21.44
CA HIS A 414 29.02 15.10 22.39
C HIS A 414 30.29 15.19 23.30
N LEU A 415 30.08 15.25 24.61
CA LEU A 415 31.16 15.34 25.62
C LEU A 415 31.42 13.98 26.29
N SER A 416 30.37 13.25 26.66
CA SER A 416 30.48 11.96 27.31
C SER A 416 29.13 11.22 27.28
N THR A 417 29.17 9.89 27.29
CA THR A 417 28.00 9.06 27.53
C THR A 417 27.88 8.75 29.02
N LEU A 418 26.71 9.08 29.59
CA LEU A 418 26.40 8.88 31.00
C LEU A 418 25.63 7.58 31.18
N LEU A 419 26.01 6.79 32.18
CA LEU A 419 25.34 5.54 32.52
C LEU A 419 24.46 5.71 33.77
N PRO A 420 23.39 4.92 33.94
CA PRO A 420 22.58 4.92 35.14
C PRO A 420 23.42 4.62 36.39
N LEU A 421 23.10 5.27 37.51
CA LEU A 421 23.74 5.04 38.81
C LEU A 421 23.55 3.59 39.23
N ASP A 422 24.65 2.90 39.45
CA ASP A 422 24.68 1.53 39.98
C ASP A 422 25.58 1.50 41.24
N ARG A 423 24.94 1.50 42.38
CA ARG A 423 25.63 1.59 43.66
C ARG A 423 26.45 0.35 44.00
N GLU A 424 26.02 -0.85 43.53
CA GLU A 424 26.72 -2.11 43.79
C GLU A 424 28.04 -2.15 43.03
N LYS A 425 28.03 -1.86 41.73
CA LYS A 425 29.24 -1.79 40.91
C LYS A 425 30.19 -0.67 41.33
N ASN A 426 29.64 0.43 41.88
CA ASN A 426 30.45 1.53 42.40
C ASN A 426 31.18 1.14 43.69
N ALA A 427 30.59 0.26 44.50
CA ALA A 427 31.24 -0.26 45.71
C ALA A 427 32.51 -1.09 45.38
N ASP A 428 32.49 -1.82 44.25
CA ASP A 428 33.61 -2.65 43.79
C ASP A 428 34.70 -1.87 43.03
N ARG A 429 34.61 -0.54 42.94
CA ARG A 429 35.54 0.35 42.21
C ARG A 429 35.82 -0.06 40.76
N ARG A 430 34.97 -0.87 40.12
CA ARG A 430 35.09 -1.26 38.71
C ARG A 430 34.61 -0.15 37.79
N ARG A 431 35.43 0.20 36.78
CA ARG A 431 34.96 1.10 35.70
C ARG A 431 33.96 0.35 34.88
N ARG A 432 32.81 0.98 34.60
CA ARG A 432 31.83 0.45 33.71
C ARG A 432 32.29 0.58 32.25
N ALA A 433 32.17 -0.51 31.51
CA ALA A 433 32.11 -0.53 30.06
C ALA A 433 30.66 -0.76 29.64
N LEU A 434 30.27 -0.19 28.53
CA LEU A 434 29.02 -0.59 27.87
C LEU A 434 29.09 -2.11 27.62
N PRO A 435 28.02 -2.88 27.92
CA PRO A 435 28.03 -4.29 27.59
C PRO A 435 28.24 -4.43 26.08
N PRO A 436 29.03 -5.41 25.61
CA PRO A 436 29.11 -5.70 24.21
C PRO A 436 27.72 -6.02 23.72
N HIS A 437 27.38 -5.50 22.55
CA HIS A 437 26.11 -5.74 21.90
C HIS A 437 25.98 -7.24 21.62
N ASP A 438 25.05 -7.93 22.30
CA ASP A 438 24.83 -9.35 22.10
C ASP A 438 24.29 -9.59 20.67
N GLN A 439 25.09 -10.27 19.87
CA GLN A 439 24.80 -10.58 18.46
C GLN A 439 24.08 -11.94 18.32
N ASN A 440 23.17 -12.28 19.22
CA ASN A 440 22.33 -13.45 18.98
C ASN A 440 21.28 -13.12 17.92
N VAL A 441 21.64 -13.35 16.67
CA VAL A 441 20.66 -13.52 15.59
C VAL A 441 20.02 -14.88 15.83
N PRO A 442 18.71 -14.98 16.11
CA PRO A 442 18.07 -16.28 16.15
C PRO A 442 18.22 -16.89 14.76
N ASP A 443 18.75 -18.09 14.69
CA ASP A 443 18.65 -18.91 13.49
C ASP A 443 17.18 -18.91 13.07
N ALA A 444 16.94 -18.51 11.82
CA ALA A 444 15.63 -18.60 11.21
C ALA A 444 15.29 -20.07 11.00
N ASP A 445 15.01 -20.76 12.09
CA ASP A 445 14.47 -22.10 12.04
C ASP A 445 13.18 -22.07 11.23
N GLY A 446 13.19 -22.89 10.19
CA GLY A 446 12.15 -22.98 9.20
C GLY A 446 10.77 -23.19 9.83
N ALA A 447 10.03 -22.09 10.00
CA ALA A 447 8.64 -22.17 10.36
C ALA A 447 7.93 -23.05 9.36
N ALA A 448 7.22 -24.07 9.85
CA ALA A 448 6.43 -24.99 9.05
C ALA A 448 5.59 -24.20 8.03
N PRO A 449 5.41 -24.71 6.79
CA PRO A 449 4.70 -23.99 5.76
C PRO A 449 3.27 -23.74 6.24
N SER A 450 2.94 -22.48 6.52
CA SER A 450 1.59 -22.07 6.93
C SER A 450 0.61 -22.38 5.80
N VAL A 451 -0.44 -23.11 6.10
CA VAL A 451 -1.39 -23.64 5.12
C VAL A 451 -2.26 -22.52 4.51
N GLY A 452 -2.45 -21.43 5.22
CA GLY A 452 -3.40 -20.37 4.90
C GLY A 452 -2.89 -19.23 4.01
N ILE A 453 -1.61 -19.19 3.66
CA ILE A 453 -1.03 -18.14 2.82
C ILE A 453 -1.32 -18.41 1.33
N ALA A 454 -1.73 -17.37 0.61
CA ALA A 454 -1.96 -17.45 -0.84
C ALA A 454 -0.72 -17.94 -1.62
N PRO A 455 -0.89 -18.78 -2.66
CA PRO A 455 0.23 -19.33 -3.44
C PRO A 455 1.18 -18.28 -4.01
N LEU A 456 0.65 -17.16 -4.49
CA LEU A 456 1.44 -16.03 -4.99
C LEU A 456 2.35 -15.45 -3.90
N LEU A 457 1.83 -15.24 -2.70
CA LEU A 457 2.61 -14.67 -1.59
C LEU A 457 3.66 -15.65 -1.09
N LYS A 458 3.37 -16.97 -1.05
CA LYS A 458 4.37 -18.00 -0.74
C LYS A 458 5.54 -17.97 -1.72
N GLN A 459 5.25 -17.85 -3.02
CA GLN A 459 6.28 -17.72 -4.04
C GLN A 459 7.12 -16.45 -3.80
N GLN A 460 6.51 -15.31 -3.57
CA GLN A 460 7.20 -14.04 -3.31
C GLN A 460 8.10 -14.11 -2.06
N MET A 461 7.61 -14.73 -0.98
CA MET A 461 8.40 -14.93 0.25
C MET A 461 9.61 -15.84 0.01
N ALA A 462 9.47 -16.90 -0.78
CA ALA A 462 10.58 -17.78 -1.13
C ALA A 462 11.61 -17.07 -2.03
N GLU A 463 11.15 -16.33 -3.03
CA GLU A 463 12.02 -15.52 -3.90
C GLU A 463 12.79 -14.47 -3.11
N TYR A 464 12.12 -13.79 -2.17
CA TYR A 464 12.78 -12.79 -1.31
C TYR A 464 13.79 -13.44 -0.36
N ALA A 465 13.44 -14.55 0.30
CA ALA A 465 14.35 -15.29 1.17
C ALA A 465 15.62 -15.75 0.44
N ALA A 466 15.50 -16.13 -0.84
CA ALA A 466 16.64 -16.51 -1.66
C ALA A 466 17.63 -15.35 -1.95
N THR A 467 17.23 -14.09 -1.72
CA THR A 467 18.14 -12.94 -1.87
C THR A 467 19.15 -12.80 -0.72
N GLY A 468 18.91 -13.46 0.41
CA GLY A 468 19.73 -13.36 1.62
C GLY A 468 19.61 -12.00 2.34
N LEU A 469 18.68 -11.13 1.92
CA LEU A 469 18.45 -9.85 2.58
C LEU A 469 17.81 -10.05 3.95
N PRO A 470 18.22 -9.25 4.97
CA PRO A 470 17.65 -9.37 6.30
C PRO A 470 16.16 -9.00 6.31
N PRO A 471 15.35 -9.61 7.18
CA PRO A 471 13.96 -9.20 7.34
C PRO A 471 13.86 -7.74 7.80
N ALA A 472 12.78 -7.06 7.43
CA ALA A 472 12.54 -5.68 7.83
C ALA A 472 12.26 -5.54 9.33
N TYR A 473 11.84 -6.62 9.97
CA TYR A 473 11.58 -6.67 11.40
C TYR A 473 12.86 -6.97 12.18
N LEU A 474 13.17 -6.08 13.12
CA LEU A 474 14.24 -6.28 14.11
C LEU A 474 13.57 -6.24 15.48
N PRO A 475 13.58 -7.32 16.25
CA PRO A 475 13.10 -7.33 17.62
C PRO A 475 13.84 -6.28 18.47
N LYS A 476 13.17 -5.71 19.48
CA LYS A 476 13.77 -4.69 20.38
C LYS A 476 15.09 -5.14 21.02
N ASP A 477 15.23 -6.42 21.28
CA ASP A 477 16.38 -7.01 21.98
C ASP A 477 17.52 -7.44 21.05
N HIS A 478 17.32 -7.31 19.73
CA HIS A 478 18.34 -7.68 18.76
C HIS A 478 19.06 -6.46 18.21
N ALA A 479 20.34 -6.42 18.45
CA ALA A 479 21.24 -5.45 17.88
C ALA A 479 21.17 -5.44 16.34
N LEU A 480 21.17 -4.24 15.81
CA LEU A 480 21.24 -3.99 14.37
C LEU A 480 22.49 -4.64 13.77
N THR A 481 22.26 -5.30 12.66
CA THR A 481 23.15 -6.07 11.78
C THR A 481 24.66 -5.78 11.75
N PRO A 482 25.47 -6.80 11.51
CA PRO A 482 26.93 -6.73 11.46
C PRO A 482 27.44 -6.30 10.07
N THR A 483 27.22 -5.05 9.69
CA THR A 483 27.88 -4.48 8.51
C THR A 483 29.18 -3.70 8.84
N ASP A 484 29.55 -3.63 10.12
CA ASP A 484 30.70 -2.81 10.55
C ASP A 484 31.99 -3.62 10.82
N ARG A 485 32.18 -4.77 10.14
CA ARG A 485 33.37 -5.62 10.36
C ARG A 485 34.47 -5.51 9.29
N GLU A 486 34.39 -4.65 8.30
CA GLU A 486 35.42 -4.64 7.24
C GLU A 486 36.48 -3.53 7.33
N ASP A 487 36.47 -2.64 8.31
CA ASP A 487 37.44 -1.51 8.32
C ASP A 487 38.40 -1.48 9.54
N SER A 488 38.75 -2.60 10.13
CA SER A 488 39.75 -2.59 11.22
C SER A 488 40.91 -3.56 11.05
N GLU A 489 41.31 -3.90 9.84
CA GLU A 489 42.61 -4.52 9.55
C GLU A 489 43.23 -3.92 8.29
N SER A 490 43.98 -2.82 8.51
CA SER A 490 45.08 -2.39 7.63
C SER A 490 46.03 -1.46 8.42
#